data_d176d63d9aa084c52a4fc156d303cfcf
#
_entry.id   d176d63d9aa084c52a4fc156d303cfcf
#
_cell.length_a   1.000
_cell.length_b   1.000
_cell.length_c   1.000
_cell.angle_alpha   90.00
_cell.angle_beta   90.00
_cell.angle_gamma   90.00
#
_symmetry.space_group_name_H-M   'P 1'
#
loop_
_entity.id
_entity.type
_entity.pdbx_description
1 polymer ?
#
loop_
_entity_poly.entity_id
_entity_poly.type
_entity_poly.pdbx_seq_one_letter_code
_entity_poly.pdbx_strand_id
1 'polypeptide(L)'
;SPPLAFTFGLGGLVLFPMSVGASIVLLEQAAPPALLEAIPAYGVTTLITAPTSYRVMAETARKMHLSVAQGGTLRQCVSAGEVLPAATRALWKDATGIEIIDGIGATEMLHIFISHPDDDARPGATGKVVPGYRACVMDDAGRPLPPGVVGKLAVKGPTGCRYLEDARQAQYVKDGWNYTGDAYLIDADGYFHYQARTDDMIVSAGYNIGAPEVEEAL
;
A
#
# COMPACT_ATOMS: atom_id res chain seq x y z
N SER A 1 0.38 1.19 13.06
CA SER A 1 1.35 2.19 13.43
C SER A 1 1.41 3.44 12.55
N PRO A 2 0.69 3.56 11.42
CA PRO A 2 0.62 4.84 10.72
C PRO A 2 -0.07 5.88 11.62
N PRO A 3 0.34 7.17 11.53
CA PRO A 3 -0.31 8.23 12.31
C PRO A 3 -1.80 8.35 11.98
N LEU A 4 -2.64 8.60 12.99
CA LEU A 4 -4.10 8.74 12.82
C LEU A 4 -4.50 9.96 11.97
N ALA A 5 -3.60 10.91 11.79
CA ALA A 5 -3.80 12.07 10.92
C ALA A 5 -3.83 11.72 9.43
N PHE A 6 -3.32 10.54 9.06
CA PHE A 6 -3.40 10.01 7.71
C PHE A 6 -4.55 9.02 7.58
N THR A 7 -5.19 8.96 6.42
CA THR A 7 -6.34 8.07 6.17
C THR A 7 -5.98 6.60 6.31
N PHE A 8 -4.73 6.20 6.01
CA PHE A 8 -4.24 4.84 6.27
C PHE A 8 -4.28 4.48 7.75
N GLY A 9 -3.87 5.40 8.63
CA GLY A 9 -3.97 5.23 10.08
C GLY A 9 -5.42 5.32 10.58
N LEU A 10 -6.16 6.34 10.13
CA LEU A 10 -7.55 6.54 10.53
C LEU A 10 -8.43 5.33 10.15
N GLY A 11 -8.33 4.85 8.92
CA GLY A 11 -9.06 3.69 8.46
C GLY A 11 -8.65 2.42 9.18
N GLY A 12 -7.36 2.06 9.07
CA GLY A 12 -6.83 0.79 9.55
C GLY A 12 -6.80 0.62 11.06
N LEU A 13 -6.59 1.72 11.81
CA LEU A 13 -6.46 1.66 13.28
C LEU A 13 -7.70 2.19 14.03
N VAL A 14 -8.66 2.81 13.37
CA VAL A 14 -9.86 3.33 14.05
C VAL A 14 -11.13 2.82 13.38
N LEU A 15 -11.41 3.26 12.13
CA LEU A 15 -12.73 3.05 11.52
C LEU A 15 -13.04 1.56 11.30
N PHE A 16 -12.10 0.81 10.72
CA PHE A 16 -12.33 -0.60 10.41
C PHE A 16 -12.39 -1.49 11.67
N PRO A 17 -11.46 -1.38 12.63
CA PRO A 17 -11.58 -2.12 13.88
C PRO A 17 -12.88 -1.80 14.64
N MET A 18 -13.25 -0.53 14.74
CA MET A 18 -14.50 -0.13 15.41
C MET A 18 -15.74 -0.70 14.72
N SER A 19 -15.75 -0.78 13.38
CA SER A 19 -16.91 -1.30 12.62
C SER A 19 -17.22 -2.77 12.92
N VAL A 20 -16.24 -3.53 13.41
CA VAL A 20 -16.36 -4.96 13.76
C VAL A 20 -16.19 -5.22 15.25
N GLY A 21 -16.12 -4.19 16.08
CA GLY A 21 -15.94 -4.31 17.53
C GLY A 21 -14.56 -4.84 17.95
N ALA A 22 -13.54 -4.66 17.12
CA ALA A 22 -12.18 -5.07 17.44
C ALA A 22 -11.48 -4.07 18.36
N SER A 23 -10.57 -4.57 19.20
CA SER A 23 -9.71 -3.74 20.05
C SER A 23 -8.55 -3.15 19.27
N ILE A 24 -8.07 -1.99 19.70
CA ILE A 24 -6.97 -1.24 19.09
C ILE A 24 -5.87 -1.04 20.13
N VAL A 25 -4.62 -1.23 19.73
CA VAL A 25 -3.44 -0.85 20.53
C VAL A 25 -2.88 0.45 19.97
N LEU A 26 -3.00 1.52 20.73
CA LEU A 26 -2.42 2.82 20.42
C LEU A 26 -1.14 3.01 21.23
N LEU A 27 -0.05 3.31 20.54
CA LEU A 27 1.24 3.60 21.15
C LEU A 27 1.54 5.08 21.01
N GLU A 28 2.05 5.69 22.06
CA GLU A 28 2.48 7.09 22.05
C GLU A 28 3.61 7.31 21.01
N GLN A 29 4.51 6.34 20.91
CA GLN A 29 5.55 6.30 19.89
C GLN A 29 5.53 4.91 19.21
N ALA A 30 5.20 4.88 17.94
CA ALA A 30 5.10 3.65 17.16
C ALA A 30 6.39 3.31 16.40
N ALA A 31 7.55 3.51 17.05
CA ALA A 31 8.84 3.09 16.50
C ALA A 31 8.93 1.56 16.41
N PRO A 32 9.70 1.01 15.44
CA PRO A 32 9.80 -0.44 15.24
C PRO A 32 10.12 -1.27 16.48
N PRO A 33 11.04 -0.87 17.39
CA PRO A 33 11.25 -1.62 18.63
C PRO A 33 10.01 -1.69 19.53
N ALA A 34 9.30 -0.56 19.69
CA ALA A 34 8.08 -0.51 20.51
C ALA A 34 6.95 -1.37 19.90
N LEU A 35 6.88 -1.46 18.56
CA LEU A 35 5.95 -2.36 17.89
C LEU A 35 6.28 -3.84 18.16
N LEU A 36 7.56 -4.20 18.14
CA LEU A 36 8.01 -5.57 18.46
C LEU A 36 7.65 -5.98 19.88
N GLU A 37 7.76 -5.06 20.85
CA GLU A 37 7.37 -5.29 22.25
C GLU A 37 5.85 -5.37 22.42
N ALA A 38 5.10 -4.52 21.71
CA ALA A 38 3.65 -4.45 21.81
C ALA A 38 2.95 -5.69 21.25
N ILE A 39 3.47 -6.32 20.20
CA ILE A 39 2.86 -7.48 19.56
C ILE A 39 2.58 -8.61 20.58
N PRO A 40 3.58 -9.14 21.30
CA PRO A 40 3.33 -10.17 22.30
C PRO A 40 2.64 -9.62 23.56
N ALA A 41 2.98 -8.40 23.99
CA ALA A 41 2.45 -7.83 25.24
C ALA A 41 0.93 -7.66 25.22
N TYR A 42 0.37 -7.31 24.06
CA TYR A 42 -1.07 -7.07 23.91
C TYR A 42 -1.78 -8.13 23.06
N GLY A 43 -1.09 -9.20 22.67
CA GLY A 43 -1.68 -10.26 21.84
C GLY A 43 -2.18 -9.73 20.49
N VAL A 44 -1.39 -8.87 19.83
CA VAL A 44 -1.77 -8.25 18.55
C VAL A 44 -1.97 -9.33 17.49
N THR A 45 -3.10 -9.25 16.78
CA THR A 45 -3.44 -10.20 15.71
C THR A 45 -3.24 -9.63 14.31
N THR A 46 -3.33 -8.32 14.18
CA THR A 46 -3.18 -7.61 12.90
C THR A 46 -2.23 -6.44 13.07
N LEU A 47 -1.18 -6.39 12.27
CA LEU A 47 -0.23 -5.28 12.21
C LEU A 47 -0.45 -4.49 10.93
N ILE A 48 -0.62 -3.17 11.07
CA ILE A 48 -0.77 -2.24 9.95
C ILE A 48 0.36 -1.24 10.03
N THR A 49 1.26 -1.23 9.05
CA THR A 49 2.40 -0.30 9.02
C THR A 49 3.00 -0.17 7.61
N ALA A 50 3.99 0.72 7.45
CA ALA A 50 4.67 0.93 6.19
C ALA A 50 5.80 -0.10 5.95
N PRO A 51 6.20 -0.34 4.68
CA PRO A 51 7.31 -1.23 4.31
C PRO A 51 8.61 -0.98 5.09
N THR A 52 9.00 0.27 5.26
CA THR A 52 10.19 0.63 6.04
C THR A 52 10.14 0.10 7.48
N SER A 53 8.97 0.16 8.13
CA SER A 53 8.82 -0.38 9.50
C SER A 53 8.93 -1.90 9.52
N TYR A 54 8.36 -2.61 8.55
CA TYR A 54 8.51 -4.06 8.43
C TYR A 54 9.98 -4.47 8.31
N ARG A 55 10.73 -3.77 7.43
CA ARG A 55 12.16 -4.02 7.26
C ARG A 55 12.93 -3.84 8.56
N VAL A 56 12.76 -2.69 9.23
CA VAL A 56 13.48 -2.39 10.48
C VAL A 56 13.11 -3.37 11.59
N MET A 57 11.83 -3.75 11.72
CA MET A 57 11.40 -4.75 12.70
C MET A 57 12.03 -6.11 12.43
N ALA A 58 12.04 -6.58 11.19
CA ALA A 58 12.64 -7.87 10.83
C ALA A 58 14.17 -7.88 11.08
N GLU A 59 14.87 -6.81 10.69
CA GLU A 59 16.30 -6.65 10.97
C GLU A 59 16.58 -6.62 12.48
N THR A 60 15.79 -5.90 13.25
CA THR A 60 15.94 -5.80 14.71
C THR A 60 15.66 -7.14 15.38
N ALA A 61 14.60 -7.81 15.01
CA ALA A 61 14.26 -9.14 15.53
C ALA A 61 15.39 -10.15 15.26
N ARG A 62 15.95 -10.14 14.04
CA ARG A 62 17.08 -10.98 13.66
C ARG A 62 18.33 -10.71 14.51
N LYS A 63 18.69 -9.43 14.71
CA LYS A 63 19.85 -9.02 15.52
C LYS A 63 19.68 -9.41 17.00
N MET A 64 18.47 -9.33 17.52
CA MET A 64 18.16 -9.63 18.92
C MET A 64 17.78 -11.10 19.15
N HIS A 65 17.81 -11.93 18.12
CA HIS A 65 17.34 -13.32 18.15
C HIS A 65 15.88 -13.46 18.68
N LEU A 66 15.05 -12.43 18.42
CA LEU A 66 13.63 -12.45 18.79
C LEU A 66 12.84 -13.09 17.66
N SER A 67 11.93 -13.98 18.02
CA SER A 67 10.90 -14.42 17.07
C SER A 67 9.73 -13.45 17.11
N VAL A 68 9.45 -12.74 16.03
CA VAL A 68 8.30 -11.82 15.93
C VAL A 68 6.98 -12.60 16.02
N ALA A 69 6.99 -13.88 15.65
CA ALA A 69 5.87 -14.80 15.79
C ALA A 69 5.80 -15.46 17.18
N GLN A 70 6.72 -15.17 18.10
CA GLN A 70 6.67 -15.68 19.46
C GLN A 70 5.42 -15.15 20.19
N GLY A 71 4.53 -16.06 20.49
CA GLY A 71 3.23 -15.76 21.07
C GLY A 71 2.05 -16.17 20.18
N GLY A 72 2.28 -16.44 18.89
CA GLY A 72 1.31 -17.04 17.95
C GLY A 72 0.04 -16.23 17.70
N THR A 73 0.00 -14.96 18.11
CA THR A 73 -1.21 -14.12 17.97
C THR A 73 -1.23 -13.32 16.69
N LEU A 74 -0.07 -12.86 16.19
CA LEU A 74 0.03 -12.12 14.92
C LEU A 74 -0.32 -13.05 13.75
N ARG A 75 -1.29 -12.66 12.93
CA ARG A 75 -1.82 -13.45 11.81
C ARG A 75 -1.87 -12.70 10.50
N GLN A 76 -2.02 -11.37 10.55
CA GLN A 76 -2.14 -10.51 9.38
C GLN A 76 -1.18 -9.34 9.47
N CYS A 77 -0.55 -9.03 8.35
CA CYS A 77 0.35 -7.91 8.20
C CYS A 77 -0.05 -7.12 6.97
N VAL A 78 -0.46 -5.86 7.14
CA VAL A 78 -0.92 -4.99 6.06
C VAL A 78 0.06 -3.86 5.86
N SER A 79 0.48 -3.66 4.62
CA SER A 79 1.42 -2.63 4.17
C SER A 79 0.77 -1.68 3.19
N ALA A 80 1.03 -0.40 3.33
CA ALA A 80 0.73 0.63 2.33
C ALA A 80 1.53 1.91 2.61
N GLY A 81 1.39 2.89 1.72
CA GLY A 81 1.99 4.23 1.85
C GLY A 81 3.39 4.36 1.23
N GLU A 82 4.05 3.27 0.96
CA GLU A 82 5.33 3.18 0.25
C GLU A 82 5.29 1.96 -0.67
N VAL A 83 6.16 1.90 -1.66
CA VAL A 83 6.37 0.68 -2.44
C VAL A 83 6.93 -0.42 -1.54
N LEU A 84 6.37 -1.62 -1.59
CA LEU A 84 6.87 -2.76 -0.84
C LEU A 84 7.97 -3.49 -1.62
N PRO A 85 9.26 -3.33 -1.26
CA PRO A 85 10.34 -4.04 -1.95
C PRO A 85 10.24 -5.55 -1.75
N ALA A 86 10.55 -6.32 -2.80
CA ALA A 86 10.57 -7.78 -2.73
C ALA A 86 11.50 -8.29 -1.61
N ALA A 87 12.64 -7.63 -1.41
CA ALA A 87 13.58 -7.96 -0.33
C ALA A 87 12.95 -7.76 1.07
N THR A 88 12.20 -6.70 1.29
CA THR A 88 11.48 -6.46 2.57
C THR A 88 10.40 -7.51 2.79
N ARG A 89 9.62 -7.85 1.75
CA ARG A 89 8.62 -8.91 1.80
C ARG A 89 9.24 -10.25 2.19
N ALA A 90 10.31 -10.66 1.51
CA ALA A 90 11.04 -11.89 1.81
C ALA A 90 11.60 -11.91 3.23
N LEU A 91 12.28 -10.83 3.63
CA LEU A 91 12.87 -10.69 4.96
C LEU A 91 11.83 -10.84 6.08
N TRP A 92 10.66 -10.22 5.93
CA TRP A 92 9.57 -10.35 6.89
C TRP A 92 8.98 -11.75 6.92
N LYS A 93 8.74 -12.35 5.77
CA LYS A 93 8.23 -13.71 5.65
C LYS A 93 9.17 -14.74 6.27
N ASP A 94 10.48 -14.60 6.04
CA ASP A 94 11.49 -15.46 6.65
C ASP A 94 11.53 -15.31 8.18
N ALA A 95 11.35 -14.08 8.69
CA ALA A 95 11.37 -13.82 10.12
C ALA A 95 10.10 -14.26 10.86
N THR A 96 8.95 -14.32 10.18
CA THR A 96 7.64 -14.49 10.84
C THR A 96 6.80 -15.65 10.30
N GLY A 97 7.06 -16.10 9.08
CA GLY A 97 6.20 -17.01 8.32
C GLY A 97 4.93 -16.35 7.75
N ILE A 98 4.71 -15.04 8.01
CA ILE A 98 3.49 -14.32 7.64
C ILE A 98 3.75 -13.51 6.36
N GLU A 99 2.83 -13.64 5.38
CA GLU A 99 2.87 -12.81 4.17
C GLU A 99 2.41 -11.38 4.49
N ILE A 100 3.02 -10.41 3.81
CA ILE A 100 2.56 -9.01 3.87
C ILE A 100 1.49 -8.81 2.80
N ILE A 101 0.30 -8.42 3.22
CA ILE A 101 -0.77 -7.93 2.36
C ILE A 101 -0.43 -6.49 1.97
N ASP A 102 -0.03 -6.31 0.73
CA ASP A 102 0.28 -4.98 0.20
C ASP A 102 -0.95 -4.29 -0.37
N GLY A 103 -0.91 -2.97 -0.45
CA GLY A 103 -2.00 -2.22 -1.05
C GLY A 103 -1.66 -0.77 -1.36
N ILE A 104 -2.32 -0.25 -2.40
CA ILE A 104 -2.32 1.18 -2.69
C ILE A 104 -3.66 1.78 -2.29
N GLY A 105 -3.57 2.90 -1.60
CA GLY A 105 -4.68 3.78 -1.25
C GLY A 105 -4.35 5.23 -1.55
N ALA A 106 -5.33 6.10 -1.36
CA ALA A 106 -5.15 7.54 -1.46
C ALA A 106 -6.02 8.23 -0.41
N THR A 107 -5.60 9.40 0.04
CA THR A 107 -6.41 10.23 0.96
C THR A 107 -7.77 10.53 0.36
N GLU A 108 -7.83 10.79 -0.94
CA GLU A 108 -9.02 11.07 -1.71
C GLU A 108 -10.01 9.90 -1.77
N MET A 109 -9.52 8.67 -1.62
CA MET A 109 -10.33 7.44 -1.62
C MET A 109 -10.49 6.86 -0.22
N LEU A 110 -10.06 7.54 0.81
CA LEU A 110 -10.05 7.18 2.23
C LEU A 110 -9.00 6.13 2.57
N HIS A 111 -8.92 5.03 1.86
CA HIS A 111 -8.04 3.91 2.20
C HIS A 111 -7.61 3.13 0.95
N ILE A 112 -7.20 1.88 1.14
CA ILE A 112 -6.74 0.96 0.10
C ILE A 112 -7.90 0.59 -0.85
N PHE A 113 -7.64 0.65 -2.16
CA PHE A 113 -8.57 0.28 -3.22
C PHE A 113 -8.00 -0.75 -4.22
N ILE A 114 -6.70 -1.03 -4.17
CA ILE A 114 -6.05 -2.17 -4.82
C ILE A 114 -5.22 -2.89 -3.78
N SER A 115 -5.39 -4.21 -3.68
CA SER A 115 -4.69 -5.07 -2.73
C SER A 115 -4.80 -6.53 -3.15
N HIS A 116 -4.36 -7.45 -2.31
CA HIS A 116 -4.51 -8.89 -2.50
C HIS A 116 -4.78 -9.57 -1.14
N PRO A 117 -5.42 -10.73 -1.11
CA PRO A 117 -5.39 -11.58 0.08
C PRO A 117 -3.99 -12.19 0.25
N ASP A 118 -3.71 -12.71 1.46
CA ASP A 118 -2.40 -13.27 1.82
C ASP A 118 -1.97 -14.48 0.97
N ASP A 119 -2.94 -15.25 0.47
CA ASP A 119 -2.72 -16.42 -0.40
C ASP A 119 -2.61 -16.09 -1.91
N ASP A 120 -2.84 -14.84 -2.30
CA ASP A 120 -2.77 -14.37 -3.70
C ASP A 120 -1.68 -13.30 -3.92
N ALA A 121 -0.68 -13.27 -3.05
CA ALA A 121 0.44 -12.35 -3.15
C ALA A 121 1.33 -12.68 -4.36
N ARG A 122 1.57 -11.68 -5.23
CA ARG A 122 2.52 -11.78 -6.34
C ARG A 122 3.68 -10.81 -6.14
N PRO A 123 4.92 -11.27 -6.13
CA PRO A 123 6.09 -10.39 -6.09
C PRO A 123 6.05 -9.33 -7.20
N GLY A 124 6.27 -8.06 -6.84
CA GLY A 124 6.26 -6.94 -7.78
C GLY A 124 4.88 -6.41 -8.18
N ALA A 125 3.79 -7.09 -7.77
CA ALA A 125 2.43 -6.58 -7.96
C ALA A 125 1.84 -6.06 -6.66
N THR A 126 1.12 -4.95 -6.71
CA THR A 126 0.33 -4.43 -5.58
C THR A 126 -0.91 -5.29 -5.32
N GLY A 127 -1.50 -5.88 -6.37
CA GLY A 127 -2.69 -6.73 -6.27
C GLY A 127 -3.76 -6.42 -7.30
N LYS A 128 -5.01 -6.69 -6.94
CA LYS A 128 -6.21 -6.46 -7.75
C LYS A 128 -7.12 -5.45 -7.09
N VAL A 129 -8.11 -4.99 -7.84
CA VAL A 129 -9.10 -4.03 -7.34
C VAL A 129 -9.91 -4.64 -6.21
N VAL A 130 -10.00 -3.94 -5.09
CA VAL A 130 -10.83 -4.33 -3.94
C VAL A 130 -12.32 -4.28 -4.34
N PRO A 131 -13.14 -5.25 -3.91
CA PRO A 131 -14.57 -5.27 -4.21
C PRO A 131 -15.26 -3.95 -3.89
N GLY A 132 -16.10 -3.48 -4.82
CA GLY A 132 -16.79 -2.18 -4.73
C GLY A 132 -16.07 -1.04 -5.44
N TYR A 133 -14.77 -1.17 -5.71
CA TYR A 133 -14.00 -0.24 -6.53
C TYR A 133 -13.90 -0.70 -7.99
N ARG A 134 -13.54 0.22 -8.86
CA ARG A 134 -13.09 0.00 -10.24
C ARG A 134 -11.84 0.81 -10.45
N ALA A 135 -10.82 0.19 -11.03
CA ALA A 135 -9.59 0.88 -11.40
C ALA A 135 -9.20 0.52 -12.84
N CYS A 136 -8.51 1.43 -13.48
CA CYS A 136 -7.92 1.21 -14.80
C CYS A 136 -6.67 2.08 -14.95
N VAL A 137 -5.87 1.76 -15.93
CA VAL A 137 -4.74 2.56 -16.37
C VAL A 137 -5.17 3.35 -17.60
N MET A 138 -4.93 4.66 -17.63
CA MET A 138 -5.39 5.57 -18.66
C MET A 138 -4.25 6.31 -19.36
N ASP A 139 -4.48 6.65 -20.64
CA ASP A 139 -3.62 7.56 -21.39
C ASP A 139 -3.87 9.04 -20.99
N ASP A 140 -3.13 9.95 -21.61
CA ASP A 140 -3.27 11.39 -21.38
C ASP A 140 -4.62 11.96 -21.84
N ALA A 141 -5.29 11.27 -22.77
CA ALA A 141 -6.62 11.63 -23.23
C ALA A 141 -7.76 11.05 -22.36
N GLY A 142 -7.42 10.32 -21.29
CA GLY A 142 -8.39 9.68 -20.37
C GLY A 142 -9.04 8.42 -20.94
N ARG A 143 -8.40 7.75 -21.89
CA ARG A 143 -8.87 6.49 -22.47
C ARG A 143 -8.17 5.32 -21.79
N PRO A 144 -8.90 4.25 -21.45
CA PRO A 144 -8.29 3.05 -20.87
C PRO A 144 -7.24 2.43 -21.80
N LEU A 145 -6.10 2.05 -21.22
CA LEU A 145 -5.02 1.36 -21.90
C LEU A 145 -5.17 -0.17 -21.77
N PRO A 146 -4.69 -0.93 -22.77
CA PRO A 146 -4.66 -2.38 -22.69
C PRO A 146 -3.64 -2.88 -21.66
N PRO A 147 -3.75 -4.16 -21.24
CA PRO A 147 -2.75 -4.78 -20.37
C PRO A 147 -1.32 -4.64 -20.90
N GLY A 148 -0.35 -4.51 -20.00
CA GLY A 148 1.07 -4.36 -20.30
C GLY A 148 1.52 -2.96 -20.70
N VAL A 149 0.60 -2.00 -20.79
CA VAL A 149 0.94 -0.61 -21.14
C VAL A 149 0.91 0.27 -19.89
N VAL A 150 1.98 1.02 -19.67
CA VAL A 150 2.12 1.95 -18.54
C VAL A 150 1.30 3.21 -18.81
N GLY A 151 0.58 3.68 -17.81
CA GLY A 151 -0.19 4.91 -17.84
C GLY A 151 -0.65 5.37 -16.46
N LYS A 152 -1.57 6.32 -16.41
CA LYS A 152 -2.06 6.93 -15.18
C LYS A 152 -3.09 6.04 -14.49
N LEU A 153 -2.87 5.74 -13.21
CA LEU A 153 -3.85 5.02 -12.41
C LEU A 153 -5.05 5.92 -12.11
N ALA A 154 -6.24 5.42 -12.46
CA ALA A 154 -7.52 6.06 -12.18
C ALA A 154 -8.45 5.09 -11.46
N VAL A 155 -9.17 5.57 -10.44
CA VAL A 155 -10.04 4.76 -9.59
C VAL A 155 -11.41 5.40 -9.39
N LYS A 156 -12.46 4.57 -9.32
CA LYS A 156 -13.84 4.92 -8.91
C LYS A 156 -14.31 3.93 -7.85
N GLY A 157 -15.10 4.41 -6.90
CA GLY A 157 -15.63 3.51 -5.86
C GLY A 157 -16.65 4.19 -4.95
N PRO A 158 -17.00 3.53 -3.85
CA PRO A 158 -17.97 4.05 -2.87
C PRO A 158 -17.42 5.23 -2.07
N THR A 159 -16.12 5.46 -2.10
CA THR A 159 -15.45 6.60 -1.49
C THR A 159 -14.89 7.54 -2.55
N GLY A 160 -14.58 8.75 -2.16
CA GLY A 160 -14.02 9.79 -3.00
C GLY A 160 -13.96 11.09 -2.21
N CYS A 161 -13.32 12.10 -2.75
CA CYS A 161 -13.25 13.40 -2.12
C CYS A 161 -13.75 14.52 -3.03
N ARG A 162 -14.07 15.63 -2.39
CA ARG A 162 -14.24 16.92 -3.03
C ARG A 162 -13.34 17.92 -2.32
N TYR A 163 -12.38 18.46 -3.05
CA TYR A 163 -11.54 19.53 -2.53
C TYR A 163 -12.37 20.79 -2.30
N LEU A 164 -12.23 21.37 -1.12
CA LEU A 164 -12.98 22.58 -0.76
C LEU A 164 -12.30 23.80 -1.40
N GLU A 165 -13.00 24.43 -2.35
CA GLU A 165 -12.56 25.67 -3.04
C GLU A 165 -11.13 25.60 -3.60
N ASP A 166 -10.72 24.42 -4.12
CA ASP A 166 -9.37 24.16 -4.61
C ASP A 166 -9.42 23.73 -6.08
N ALA A 167 -8.65 24.44 -6.92
CA ALA A 167 -8.58 24.17 -8.37
C ALA A 167 -8.02 22.78 -8.71
N ARG A 168 -7.31 22.12 -7.78
CA ARG A 168 -6.83 20.75 -7.93
C ARG A 168 -7.96 19.75 -8.16
N GLN A 169 -9.20 20.07 -7.75
CA GLN A 169 -10.37 19.25 -8.03
C GLN A 169 -10.47 18.84 -9.50
N ALA A 170 -10.24 19.78 -10.41
CA ALA A 170 -10.30 19.54 -11.85
C ALA A 170 -9.13 18.70 -12.39
N GLN A 171 -8.04 18.60 -11.64
CA GLN A 171 -6.88 17.79 -12.01
C GLN A 171 -7.05 16.34 -11.54
N TYR A 172 -7.54 16.15 -10.30
CA TYR A 172 -7.63 14.85 -9.65
C TYR A 172 -8.96 14.12 -9.92
N VAL A 173 -10.03 14.83 -10.26
CA VAL A 173 -11.33 14.19 -10.54
C VAL A 173 -11.81 14.59 -11.93
N LYS A 174 -11.83 13.63 -12.87
CA LYS A 174 -12.27 13.81 -14.25
C LYS A 174 -13.27 12.71 -14.59
N ASP A 175 -14.45 13.06 -15.08
CA ASP A 175 -15.50 12.12 -15.49
C ASP A 175 -15.84 11.07 -14.41
N GLY A 176 -15.74 11.51 -13.14
CA GLY A 176 -15.96 10.67 -11.95
C GLY A 176 -14.83 9.68 -11.66
N TRP A 177 -13.68 9.77 -12.32
CA TRP A 177 -12.46 9.06 -11.99
C TRP A 177 -11.55 9.93 -11.13
N ASN A 178 -11.02 9.33 -10.06
CA ASN A 178 -9.95 9.93 -9.27
C ASN A 178 -8.60 9.46 -9.83
N TYR A 179 -7.78 10.40 -10.27
CA TYR A 179 -6.42 10.14 -10.73
C TYR A 179 -5.48 10.21 -9.54
N THR A 180 -4.79 9.13 -9.24
CA THR A 180 -3.99 9.01 -8.01
C THR A 180 -2.65 9.76 -8.06
N GLY A 181 -2.21 10.12 -9.27
CA GLY A 181 -0.88 10.65 -9.50
C GLY A 181 0.20 9.57 -9.58
N ASP A 182 -0.20 8.31 -9.67
CA ASP A 182 0.70 7.17 -9.83
C ASP A 182 0.62 6.61 -11.26
N ALA A 183 1.74 6.13 -11.77
CA ALA A 183 1.84 5.37 -13.00
C ALA A 183 1.84 3.87 -12.69
N TYR A 184 1.00 3.14 -13.41
CA TYR A 184 0.81 1.70 -13.25
C TYR A 184 0.72 1.01 -14.60
N LEU A 185 0.94 -0.29 -14.62
CA LEU A 185 0.46 -1.18 -15.67
C LEU A 185 -0.47 -2.24 -15.04
N ILE A 186 -1.33 -2.82 -15.86
CA ILE A 186 -2.14 -3.99 -15.50
C ILE A 186 -1.61 -5.16 -16.33
N ASP A 187 -1.33 -6.30 -15.71
CA ASP A 187 -0.94 -7.50 -16.45
C ASP A 187 -2.16 -8.23 -17.05
N ALA A 188 -1.90 -9.31 -17.80
CA ALA A 188 -2.94 -10.10 -18.44
C ALA A 188 -3.88 -10.80 -17.45
N ASP A 189 -3.45 -11.00 -16.21
CA ASP A 189 -4.22 -11.62 -15.11
C ASP A 189 -4.98 -10.58 -14.26
N GLY A 190 -4.85 -9.28 -14.58
CA GLY A 190 -5.52 -8.17 -13.91
C GLY A 190 -4.81 -7.68 -12.65
N TYR A 191 -3.53 -8.01 -12.45
CA TYR A 191 -2.73 -7.45 -11.35
C TYR A 191 -2.15 -6.11 -11.74
N PHE A 192 -2.16 -5.20 -10.77
CA PHE A 192 -1.62 -3.85 -10.90
C PHE A 192 -0.18 -3.81 -10.41
N HIS A 193 0.70 -3.27 -11.25
CA HIS A 193 2.13 -3.12 -10.98
C HIS A 193 2.49 -1.63 -10.95
N TYR A 194 2.99 -1.17 -9.82
CA TYR A 194 3.50 0.20 -9.67
C TYR A 194 4.73 0.43 -10.55
N GLN A 195 4.80 1.60 -11.16
CA GLN A 195 5.94 2.00 -11.97
C GLN A 195 6.66 3.21 -11.37
N ALA A 196 5.94 4.30 -11.16
CA ALA A 196 6.48 5.53 -10.59
C ALA A 196 5.34 6.49 -10.19
N ARG A 197 5.70 7.64 -9.65
CA ARG A 197 4.82 8.81 -9.64
C ARG A 197 4.77 9.40 -11.05
N THR A 198 3.61 9.91 -11.45
CA THR A 198 3.44 10.49 -12.80
C THR A 198 4.26 11.76 -13.02
N ASP A 199 4.60 12.47 -11.96
CA ASP A 199 5.47 13.65 -11.92
C ASP A 199 6.97 13.31 -11.88
N ASP A 200 7.33 12.07 -11.49
CA ASP A 200 8.71 11.58 -11.40
C ASP A 200 9.10 10.70 -12.62
N MET A 201 8.22 10.57 -13.61
CA MET A 201 8.50 9.79 -14.82
C MET A 201 9.53 10.49 -15.70
N ILE A 202 10.62 9.78 -16.02
CA ILE A 202 11.64 10.24 -16.95
C ILE A 202 11.20 9.83 -18.36
N VAL A 203 11.02 10.81 -19.24
CA VAL A 203 10.74 10.54 -20.64
C VAL A 203 12.03 10.66 -21.45
N SER A 204 12.51 9.54 -22.01
CA SER A 204 13.71 9.51 -22.86
C SER A 204 13.43 8.79 -24.16
N ALA A 205 13.68 9.46 -25.28
CA ALA A 205 13.48 8.92 -26.64
C ALA A 205 12.09 8.28 -26.88
N GLY A 206 11.04 8.78 -26.20
CA GLY A 206 9.68 8.24 -26.28
C GLY A 206 9.39 7.08 -25.36
N TYR A 207 10.35 6.69 -24.52
CA TYR A 207 10.16 5.69 -23.46
C TYR A 207 9.91 6.38 -22.13
N ASN A 208 8.94 5.85 -21.38
CA ASN A 208 8.66 6.24 -20.00
C ASN A 208 9.47 5.35 -19.07
N ILE A 209 10.40 5.94 -18.33
CA ILE A 209 11.29 5.24 -17.39
C ILE A 209 10.89 5.70 -15.99
N GLY A 210 10.57 4.77 -15.11
CA GLY A 210 10.28 5.06 -13.70
C GLY A 210 11.55 5.35 -12.92
N ALA A 211 11.54 6.34 -12.02
CA ALA A 211 12.68 6.59 -11.13
C ALA A 211 13.12 5.33 -10.37
N PRO A 212 12.22 4.45 -9.86
CA PRO A 212 12.62 3.19 -9.23
C PRO A 212 13.43 2.25 -10.13
N GLU A 213 13.19 2.22 -11.45
CA GLU A 213 13.97 1.39 -12.38
C GLU A 213 15.43 1.86 -12.48
N VAL A 214 15.63 3.16 -12.38
CA VAL A 214 16.99 3.77 -12.40
C VAL A 214 17.69 3.53 -11.07
N GLU A 215 16.97 3.65 -9.97
CA GLU A 215 17.50 3.42 -8.61
C GLU A 215 17.89 1.96 -8.37
N GLU A 216 17.15 1.01 -8.94
CA GLU A 216 17.48 -0.42 -8.85
C GLU A 216 18.71 -0.81 -9.70
N ALA A 217 19.00 -0.03 -10.74
CA ALA A 217 20.14 -0.26 -11.63
C ALA A 217 21.45 0.35 -11.13
N LEU A 218 21.43 1.21 -10.11
CA LEU A 218 22.58 1.89 -9.50
C LEU A 218 23.04 1.18 -8.22
#